data_55a3a5457a6394322b7c68f2435d054c
#
_entry.id   55a3a5457a6394322b7c68f2435d054c
#
_cell.length_a   1.000
_cell.length_b   1.000
_cell.length_c   1.000
_cell.angle_alpha   90.00
_cell.angle_beta   90.00
_cell.angle_gamma   90.00
#
_symmetry.space_group_name_H-M   'P 1'
#
loop_
_entity.id
_entity.type
_entity.pdbx_description
1 polymer ?
#
loop_
_entity_poly.entity_id
_entity_poly.type
_entity_poly.pdbx_seq_one_letter_code
_entity_poly.pdbx_strand_id
1 'polypeptide(L)'
;MKIETFDLLEFENANSHEKQIYAKKIDEHLQKIGFLIVVNHSISKICLNNISLVLDNFFNQNENFKKKFQAPYNGYPYGYFVSESETL
;
A
#
# COMPACT_ATOMS: atom_id res chain seq x y z
N MET A 1 -21.88 -5.21 0.47
CA MET A 1 -20.52 -5.52 0.93
C MET A 1 -20.00 -4.35 1.77
N LYS A 2 -19.56 -4.63 2.97
CA LYS A 2 -19.06 -3.59 3.87
C LYS A 2 -17.58 -3.81 4.16
N ILE A 3 -16.76 -2.79 3.89
CA ILE A 3 -15.34 -2.82 4.22
C ILE A 3 -15.18 -2.36 5.67
N GLU A 4 -14.61 -3.23 6.51
CA GLU A 4 -14.40 -2.93 7.92
C GLU A 4 -13.26 -1.94 8.12
N THR A 5 -13.37 -1.15 9.20
CA THR A 5 -12.36 -0.19 9.63
C THR A 5 -11.61 -0.76 10.83
N PHE A 6 -10.28 -0.71 10.78
CA PHE A 6 -9.41 -1.12 11.87
C PHE A 6 -8.65 0.06 12.44
N ASP A 7 -8.66 0.17 13.76
CA ASP A 7 -7.91 1.18 14.48
C ASP A 7 -6.56 0.59 14.88
N LEU A 8 -5.50 1.00 14.18
CA LEU A 8 -4.16 0.48 14.42
C LEU A 8 -3.62 0.86 15.79
N LEU A 9 -3.94 2.06 16.27
CA LEU A 9 -3.51 2.49 17.58
C LEU A 9 -4.13 1.62 18.68
N GLU A 10 -5.41 1.31 18.56
CA GLU A 10 -6.10 0.41 19.48
C GLU A 10 -5.44 -0.96 19.49
N PHE A 11 -5.10 -1.48 18.32
CA PHE A 11 -4.38 -2.75 18.21
C PHE A 11 -3.01 -2.69 18.90
N GLU A 12 -2.24 -1.63 18.65
CA GLU A 12 -0.91 -1.48 19.23
C GLU A 12 -0.94 -1.41 20.77
N ASN A 13 -1.99 -0.81 21.33
CA ASN A 13 -2.16 -0.67 22.76
C ASN A 13 -2.85 -1.87 23.43
N ALA A 14 -3.30 -2.84 22.67
CA ALA A 14 -3.99 -4.02 23.18
C ALA A 14 -3.00 -5.00 23.82
N ASN A 15 -3.51 -5.83 24.74
CA ASN A 15 -2.72 -6.92 25.31
C ASN A 15 -2.60 -8.09 24.30
N SER A 16 -1.80 -9.09 24.63
CA SER A 16 -1.54 -10.22 23.74
C SER A 16 -2.81 -10.99 23.34
N HIS A 17 -3.72 -11.18 24.27
CA HIS A 17 -4.98 -11.87 24.00
C HIS A 17 -5.87 -11.06 23.06
N GLU A 18 -6.00 -9.77 23.30
CA GLU A 18 -6.78 -8.87 22.44
C GLU A 18 -6.17 -8.75 21.05
N LYS A 19 -4.84 -8.70 20.95
CA LYS A 19 -4.15 -8.69 19.66
C LYS A 19 -4.46 -9.93 18.83
N GLN A 20 -4.55 -11.08 19.45
CA GLN A 20 -4.92 -12.33 18.76
C GLN A 20 -6.34 -12.24 18.20
N ILE A 21 -7.28 -11.67 18.98
CA ILE A 21 -8.65 -11.46 18.53
C ILE A 21 -8.69 -10.51 17.33
N TYR A 22 -7.96 -9.40 17.39
CA TYR A 22 -7.86 -8.46 16.27
C TYR A 22 -7.27 -9.11 15.03
N ALA A 23 -6.19 -9.86 15.19
CA ALA A 23 -5.53 -10.54 14.08
C ALA A 23 -6.48 -11.53 13.39
N LYS A 24 -7.26 -12.26 14.15
CA LYS A 24 -8.24 -13.19 13.61
C LYS A 24 -9.33 -12.46 12.81
N LYS A 25 -9.84 -11.36 13.33
CA LYS A 25 -10.85 -10.56 12.65
C LYS A 25 -10.33 -9.98 11.34
N ILE A 26 -9.09 -9.47 11.35
CA ILE A 26 -8.43 -8.94 10.15
C ILE A 26 -8.29 -10.05 9.10
N ASP A 27 -7.81 -11.20 9.50
CA ASP A 27 -7.63 -12.35 8.61
C ASP A 27 -8.95 -12.78 7.98
N GLU A 28 -9.99 -12.96 8.79
CA GLU A 28 -11.31 -13.34 8.31
C GLU A 28 -11.90 -12.31 7.36
N HIS A 29 -11.74 -11.02 7.68
CA HIS A 29 -12.24 -9.94 6.82
C HIS A 29 -11.50 -9.89 5.49
N LEU A 30 -10.17 -10.01 5.50
CA LEU A 30 -9.37 -10.01 4.27
C LEU A 30 -9.67 -11.22 3.39
N GLN A 31 -9.96 -12.37 3.98
CA GLN A 31 -10.37 -13.55 3.20
C GLN A 31 -11.71 -13.34 2.50
N LYS A 32 -12.63 -12.62 3.10
CA LYS A 32 -13.96 -12.37 2.53
C LYS A 32 -13.97 -11.22 1.53
N ILE A 33 -13.32 -10.12 1.87
CA ILE A 33 -13.43 -8.84 1.15
C ILE A 33 -12.15 -8.52 0.38
N GLY A 34 -10.99 -8.80 0.95
CA GLY A 34 -9.69 -8.50 0.34
C GLY A 34 -9.13 -7.12 0.66
N PHE A 35 -9.92 -6.24 1.29
CA PHE A 35 -9.53 -4.88 1.65
C PHE A 35 -9.94 -4.58 3.08
N LEU A 36 -9.22 -3.67 3.71
CA LEU A 36 -9.66 -3.06 4.97
C LEU A 36 -9.24 -1.59 4.99
N ILE A 37 -9.92 -0.83 5.84
CA ILE A 37 -9.59 0.58 6.07
C ILE A 37 -8.85 0.65 7.40
N VAL A 38 -7.67 1.26 7.40
CA VAL A 38 -6.88 1.43 8.63
C VAL A 38 -6.95 2.90 9.04
N VAL A 39 -7.28 3.15 10.30
CA VAL A 39 -7.29 4.48 10.90
C VAL A 39 -6.27 4.53 12.05
N ASN A 40 -5.88 5.73 12.45
CA ASN A 40 -4.89 5.97 13.52
C ASN A 40 -3.58 5.21 13.26
N HIS A 41 -3.12 5.27 12.01
CA HIS A 41 -1.94 4.56 11.53
C HIS A 41 -0.64 5.34 11.70
N SER A 42 -0.66 6.49 12.34
CA SER A 42 0.49 7.36 12.60
C SER A 42 1.13 7.99 11.35
N ILE A 43 0.60 7.75 10.18
CA ILE A 43 1.08 8.39 8.94
C ILE A 43 0.31 9.70 8.76
N SER A 44 1.02 10.82 8.80
CA SER A 44 0.39 12.14 8.71
C SER A 44 -0.14 12.43 7.30
N LYS A 45 -1.14 13.31 7.21
CA LYS A 45 -1.63 13.80 5.91
C LYS A 45 -0.54 14.50 5.12
N ILE A 46 0.37 15.20 5.79
CA ILE A 46 1.49 15.87 5.15
C ILE A 46 2.39 14.85 4.47
N CYS A 47 2.70 13.75 5.16
CA CYS A 47 3.51 12.67 4.59
C CYS A 47 2.83 12.04 3.36
N LEU A 48 1.54 11.74 3.45
CA LEU A 48 0.77 11.17 2.35
C LEU A 48 0.72 12.12 1.15
N ASN A 49 0.51 13.41 1.40
CA ASN A 49 0.51 14.42 0.34
C ASN A 49 1.87 14.54 -0.33
N ASN A 50 2.95 14.50 0.45
CA ASN A 50 4.31 14.55 -0.09
C ASN A 50 4.64 13.33 -0.96
N ILE A 51 4.20 12.15 -0.56
CA ILE A 51 4.35 10.93 -1.36
C ILE A 51 3.61 11.09 -2.69
N SER A 52 2.38 11.59 -2.67
CA SER A 52 1.60 11.83 -3.89
C SER A 52 2.29 12.81 -4.82
N LEU A 53 2.85 13.91 -4.28
CA LEU A 53 3.58 14.90 -5.07
C LEU A 53 4.83 14.31 -5.71
N VAL A 54 5.60 13.51 -4.97
CA VAL A 54 6.79 12.85 -5.50
C VAL A 54 6.43 11.89 -6.61
N LEU A 55 5.38 11.11 -6.44
CA LEU A 55 4.89 10.19 -7.48
C LEU A 55 4.43 10.95 -8.72
N ASP A 56 3.65 12.00 -8.55
CA ASP A 56 3.18 12.83 -9.66
C ASP A 56 4.36 13.45 -10.42
N ASN A 57 5.34 13.97 -9.71
CA ASN A 57 6.54 14.54 -10.34
C ASN A 57 7.30 13.51 -11.15
N PHE A 58 7.45 12.29 -10.63
CA PHE A 58 8.12 11.23 -11.35
C PHE A 58 7.34 10.82 -12.61
N PHE A 59 6.06 10.54 -12.48
CA PHE A 59 5.25 10.05 -13.60
C PHE A 59 4.95 11.12 -14.65
N ASN A 60 5.09 12.40 -14.31
CA ASN A 60 4.97 13.51 -15.27
C ASN A 60 6.26 13.80 -16.02
N GLN A 61 7.37 13.14 -15.69
CA GLN A 61 8.60 13.26 -16.46
C GLN A 61 8.44 12.59 -17.82
N ASN A 62 9.33 12.96 -18.79
CA ASN A 62 9.31 12.31 -20.09
C ASN A 62 9.74 10.83 -19.99
N GLU A 63 9.42 10.06 -21.03
CA GLU A 63 9.69 8.63 -21.05
C GLU A 63 11.18 8.32 -20.94
N ASN A 64 12.04 9.12 -21.57
CA ASN A 64 13.49 8.92 -21.53
C ASN A 64 14.04 9.00 -20.09
N PHE A 65 13.50 9.92 -19.29
CA PHE A 65 13.87 10.03 -17.88
C PHE A 65 13.37 8.81 -17.08
N LYS A 66 12.10 8.46 -17.25
CA LYS A 66 11.48 7.36 -16.50
C LYS A 66 12.13 6.02 -16.83
N LYS A 67 12.51 5.79 -18.06
CA LYS A 67 13.17 4.56 -18.49
C LYS A 67 14.52 4.30 -17.83
N LYS A 68 15.18 5.33 -17.29
CA LYS A 68 16.40 5.15 -16.51
C LYS A 68 16.18 4.28 -15.26
N PHE A 69 14.94 4.20 -14.79
CA PHE A 69 14.55 3.44 -13.60
C PHE A 69 13.86 2.12 -13.94
N GLN A 70 13.91 1.73 -15.21
CA GLN A 70 13.33 0.48 -15.68
C GLN A 70 14.05 -0.72 -15.08
N ALA A 71 13.30 -1.80 -14.89
CA ALA A 71 13.85 -3.06 -14.40
C ALA A 71 15.00 -3.54 -15.32
N PRO A 72 16.10 -4.05 -14.73
CA PRO A 72 17.28 -4.45 -15.51
C PRO A 72 17.04 -5.67 -16.42
N TYR A 73 16.02 -6.49 -16.14
CA TYR A 73 15.68 -7.66 -16.95
C TYR A 73 14.21 -8.05 -16.70
N ASN A 74 13.65 -8.80 -17.64
CA ASN A 74 12.26 -9.27 -17.53
C ASN A 74 12.08 -10.16 -16.29
N GLY A 75 10.98 -9.91 -15.56
CA GLY A 75 10.68 -10.65 -14.35
C GLY A 75 11.28 -10.07 -13.09
N TYR A 76 12.12 -9.04 -13.20
CA TYR A 76 12.60 -8.30 -12.03
C TYR A 76 11.43 -7.51 -11.41
N PRO A 77 11.16 -7.67 -10.09
CA PRO A 77 9.90 -7.17 -9.51
C PRO A 77 9.86 -5.68 -9.23
N TYR A 78 10.99 -4.98 -9.37
CA TYR A 78 11.09 -3.57 -9.00
C TYR A 78 11.49 -2.71 -10.18
N GLY A 79 11.14 -1.42 -10.11
CA GLY A 79 11.51 -0.43 -11.09
C GLY A 79 10.31 0.09 -11.87
N TYR A 80 10.59 0.98 -12.83
CA TYR A 80 9.57 1.53 -13.69
C TYR A 80 9.21 0.56 -14.81
N PHE A 81 7.92 0.37 -15.03
CA PHE A 81 7.41 -0.45 -16.14
C PHE A 81 6.66 0.44 -17.12
N VAL A 82 7.02 0.35 -18.39
CA VAL A 82 6.30 1.06 -19.45
C VAL A 82 4.90 0.48 -19.56
N SER A 83 3.92 1.35 -19.80
CA SER A 83 2.52 0.94 -19.95
C SER A 83 2.39 -0.21 -20.96
N GLU A 84 1.61 -1.23 -20.61
CA GLU A 84 1.36 -2.43 -21.42
C GLU A 84 2.61 -3.31 -21.65
N SER A 85 3.71 -3.06 -20.93
CA SER A 85 4.92 -3.87 -21.04
C SER A 85 4.89 -5.15 -20.22
N GLU A 86 3.97 -5.25 -19.23
CA GLU A 86 3.81 -6.45 -18.42
C GLU A 86 2.78 -7.39 -19.02
N THR A 87 3.10 -8.67 -19.01
CA THR A 87 2.16 -9.74 -19.39
C THR A 87 1.63 -10.37 -18.10
N LEU A 88 0.34 -10.36 -17.94
CA LEU A 88 -0.33 -11.00 -16.81
C LEU A 88 -0.56 -12.49 -17.08
#